data_0077af7e934e1e6cd62030ea387f3ec0
#
_entry.id   0077af7e934e1e6cd62030ea387f3ec0
#
_cell.length_a   1.000
_cell.length_b   1.000
_cell.length_c   1.000
_cell.angle_alpha   90.00
_cell.angle_beta   90.00
_cell.angle_gamma   90.00
#
_symmetry.space_group_name_H-M   'P 1'
#
loop_
_entity.id
_entity.type
_entity.pdbx_description
1 polymer ?
#
loop_
_entity_poly.entity_id
_entity_poly.type
_entity_poly.pdbx_seq_one_letter_code
_entity_poly.pdbx_strand_id
1 'polypeptide(L)'
;MGTYYSIITCRNSENDIENSIVSIYDQSIKPEYIIVIDDGSKDSTPTILNRLKQEIPVLHIITNPDLGYDITRVPFNYNRALRYINENNLVDTDYHMIASDDCIYEKDYASKVISYMDNNQDKVFVSGNYERSKYNVPRGSGRFVRSSYFKRHHKFYPERMGYETVILYESEMKGYNYAVLDYAKYTHNRDLGSNHGFSETGPMMKILGYHPLFAFNRFLVYFISGKPIGRKGAIRMLYDFVFYKPHRNTFDMVYSKELRDHIRKKQLKRLRNVQNKIRTLVSRNSLPYRETTLMEK
;
A
#
# COMPACT_ATOMS: atom_id res chain seq x y z
N MET A 1 20.04 13.92 -7.19
CA MET A 1 18.86 13.04 -7.23
C MET A 1 19.11 11.93 -6.24
N GLY A 2 18.15 11.65 -5.37
CA GLY A 2 18.34 10.70 -4.29
C GLY A 2 18.56 9.26 -4.77
N THR A 3 19.27 8.48 -3.97
CA THR A 3 19.55 7.05 -4.20
C THR A 3 18.48 6.18 -3.57
N TYR A 4 18.30 4.95 -4.06
CA TYR A 4 17.34 4.02 -3.48
C TYR A 4 17.71 2.54 -3.67
N TYR A 5 17.10 1.69 -2.85
CA TYR A 5 17.06 0.25 -3.05
C TYR A 5 15.61 -0.26 -3.09
N SER A 6 15.41 -1.48 -3.56
CA SER A 6 14.08 -2.11 -3.62
C SER A 6 14.01 -3.39 -2.80
N ILE A 7 12.86 -3.63 -2.15
CA ILE A 7 12.51 -4.88 -1.48
C ILE A 7 11.30 -5.49 -2.18
N ILE A 8 11.40 -6.75 -2.58
CA ILE A 8 10.35 -7.56 -3.19
C ILE A 8 10.14 -8.80 -2.32
N THR A 9 8.89 -9.15 -2.05
CA THR A 9 8.54 -10.46 -1.49
C THR A 9 7.80 -11.25 -2.55
N CYS A 10 8.15 -12.51 -2.74
CA CYS A 10 7.52 -13.38 -3.72
C CYS A 10 7.22 -14.76 -3.14
N ARG A 11 6.23 -15.43 -3.72
CA ARG A 11 5.95 -16.84 -3.51
C ARG A 11 5.17 -17.39 -4.69
N ASN A 12 5.73 -18.44 -5.32
CA ASN A 12 5.15 -19.08 -6.50
C ASN A 12 4.79 -18.05 -7.58
N SER A 13 5.79 -17.32 -8.04
CA SER A 13 5.65 -16.16 -8.94
C SER A 13 6.39 -16.37 -10.26
N GLU A 14 6.54 -17.63 -10.72
CA GLU A 14 7.29 -18.00 -11.92
C GLU A 14 6.88 -17.24 -13.19
N ASN A 15 5.60 -16.82 -13.28
CA ASN A 15 5.08 -16.10 -14.44
C ASN A 15 5.35 -14.59 -14.43
N ASP A 16 5.70 -14.00 -13.26
CA ASP A 16 5.69 -12.55 -13.07
C ASP A 16 7.01 -11.99 -12.56
N ILE A 17 7.74 -12.76 -11.71
CA ILE A 17 8.87 -12.25 -10.94
C ILE A 17 10.01 -11.70 -11.81
N GLU A 18 10.29 -12.31 -12.95
CA GLU A 18 11.31 -11.86 -13.89
C GLU A 18 11.00 -10.46 -14.40
N ASN A 19 9.79 -10.25 -14.93
CA ASN A 19 9.36 -8.96 -15.48
C ASN A 19 9.36 -7.87 -14.40
N SER A 20 8.96 -8.22 -13.17
CA SER A 20 8.98 -7.29 -12.04
C SER A 20 10.41 -6.85 -11.71
N ILE A 21 11.35 -7.78 -11.53
CA ILE A 21 12.76 -7.47 -11.22
C ILE A 21 13.41 -6.69 -12.36
N VAL A 22 13.23 -7.09 -13.61
CA VAL A 22 13.79 -6.42 -14.78
C VAL A 22 13.26 -4.99 -14.87
N SER A 23 11.96 -4.76 -14.66
CA SER A 23 11.36 -3.42 -14.70
C SER A 23 11.92 -2.47 -13.62
N ILE A 24 12.35 -3.01 -12.47
CA ILE A 24 13.01 -2.25 -11.41
C ILE A 24 14.48 -2.00 -11.75
N TYR A 25 15.16 -3.00 -12.27
CA TYR A 25 16.58 -2.88 -12.65
C TYR A 25 16.78 -1.92 -13.82
N ASP A 26 15.84 -1.86 -14.76
CA ASP A 26 15.90 -1.01 -15.95
C ASP A 26 15.35 0.41 -15.74
N GLN A 27 15.11 0.82 -14.50
CA GLN A 27 14.71 2.19 -14.22
C GLN A 27 15.75 3.22 -14.72
N SER A 28 15.29 4.41 -15.11
CA SER A 28 16.16 5.53 -15.53
C SER A 28 17.13 5.97 -14.41
N ILE A 29 16.69 5.88 -13.15
CA ILE A 29 17.57 5.89 -11.96
C ILE A 29 17.62 4.46 -11.47
N LYS A 30 18.78 3.86 -11.53
CA LYS A 30 18.98 2.47 -11.11
C LYS A 30 18.98 2.35 -9.58
N PRO A 31 18.42 1.25 -9.03
CA PRO A 31 18.56 0.95 -7.62
C PRO A 31 20.03 0.61 -7.29
N GLU A 32 20.47 0.99 -6.10
CA GLU A 32 21.77 0.57 -5.57
C GLU A 32 21.82 -0.95 -5.39
N TYR A 33 20.71 -1.53 -4.94
CA TYR A 33 20.51 -2.97 -4.87
C TYR A 33 19.03 -3.33 -4.84
N ILE A 34 18.74 -4.58 -5.20
CA ILE A 34 17.40 -5.19 -5.17
C ILE A 34 17.46 -6.39 -4.24
N ILE A 35 16.60 -6.45 -3.22
CA ILE A 35 16.50 -7.60 -2.32
C ILE A 35 15.19 -8.32 -2.59
N VAL A 36 15.27 -9.59 -2.95
CA VAL A 36 14.12 -10.47 -3.13
C VAL A 36 14.07 -11.47 -1.99
N ILE A 37 12.91 -11.51 -1.31
CA ILE A 37 12.60 -12.54 -0.32
C ILE A 37 11.68 -13.56 -0.98
N ASP A 38 12.23 -14.73 -1.28
CA ASP A 38 11.45 -15.90 -1.71
C ASP A 38 10.90 -16.62 -0.47
N ASP A 39 9.59 -16.57 -0.28
CA ASP A 39 8.89 -17.15 0.87
C ASP A 39 8.61 -18.64 0.68
N GLY A 40 9.62 -19.40 0.25
CA GLY A 40 9.58 -20.84 0.07
C GLY A 40 8.75 -21.29 -1.13
N SER A 41 9.03 -20.75 -2.31
CA SER A 41 8.39 -21.15 -3.56
C SER A 41 8.67 -22.62 -3.92
N LYS A 42 7.68 -23.26 -4.58
CA LYS A 42 7.73 -24.65 -5.06
C LYS A 42 7.68 -24.77 -6.59
N ASP A 43 7.37 -23.67 -7.27
CA ASP A 43 7.38 -23.57 -8.72
C ASP A 43 8.78 -23.23 -9.26
N SER A 44 8.88 -22.75 -10.49
CA SER A 44 10.16 -22.36 -11.11
C SER A 44 10.74 -21.04 -10.59
N THR A 45 10.08 -20.34 -9.64
CA THR A 45 10.56 -19.07 -9.07
C THR A 45 12.02 -19.12 -8.61
N PRO A 46 12.48 -20.12 -7.80
CA PRO A 46 13.87 -20.18 -7.36
C PRO A 46 14.88 -20.31 -8.50
N THR A 47 14.52 -21.06 -9.55
CA THR A 47 15.37 -21.23 -10.73
C THR A 47 15.52 -19.93 -11.50
N ILE A 48 14.42 -19.19 -11.69
CA ILE A 48 14.41 -17.87 -12.35
C ILE A 48 15.26 -16.88 -11.55
N LEU A 49 15.07 -16.83 -10.23
CA LEU A 49 15.84 -15.93 -9.35
C LEU A 49 17.35 -16.22 -9.41
N ASN A 50 17.76 -17.49 -9.39
CA ASN A 50 19.16 -17.88 -9.49
C ASN A 50 19.78 -17.49 -10.83
N ARG A 51 19.05 -17.58 -11.94
CA ARG A 51 19.50 -17.10 -13.25
C ARG A 51 19.66 -15.57 -13.24
N LEU A 52 18.64 -14.84 -12.81
CA LEU A 52 18.66 -13.37 -12.73
C LEU A 52 19.79 -12.84 -11.85
N LYS A 53 20.15 -13.54 -10.78
CA LYS A 53 21.28 -13.17 -9.92
C LYS A 53 22.63 -13.18 -10.65
N GLN A 54 22.78 -14.00 -11.67
CA GLN A 54 24.00 -14.03 -12.51
C GLN A 54 24.02 -12.86 -13.51
N GLU A 55 22.83 -12.40 -13.93
CA GLU A 55 22.66 -11.35 -14.94
C GLU A 55 22.61 -9.94 -14.32
N ILE A 56 22.13 -9.83 -13.06
CA ILE A 56 21.89 -8.57 -12.35
C ILE A 56 22.79 -8.52 -11.11
N PRO A 57 23.96 -7.84 -11.19
CA PRO A 57 24.96 -7.82 -10.10
C PRO A 57 24.45 -7.27 -8.77
N VAL A 58 23.45 -6.38 -8.81
CA VAL A 58 22.86 -5.72 -7.62
C VAL A 58 21.70 -6.50 -7.01
N LEU A 59 21.43 -7.73 -7.51
CA LEU A 59 20.34 -8.57 -7.02
C LEU A 59 20.81 -9.45 -5.85
N HIS A 60 20.14 -9.33 -4.71
CA HIS A 60 20.30 -10.17 -3.53
C HIS A 60 19.05 -11.02 -3.34
N ILE A 61 19.23 -12.32 -3.07
CA ILE A 61 18.13 -13.27 -2.88
C ILE A 61 18.25 -13.88 -1.49
N ILE A 62 17.13 -13.88 -0.77
CA ILE A 62 16.99 -14.50 0.54
C ILE A 62 15.84 -15.51 0.44
N THR A 63 16.13 -16.78 0.65
CA THR A 63 15.13 -17.85 0.61
C THR A 63 14.68 -18.24 2.01
N ASN A 64 13.37 -18.31 2.22
CA ASN A 64 12.74 -18.84 3.41
C ASN A 64 12.45 -20.34 3.23
N PRO A 65 12.36 -21.14 4.32
CA PRO A 65 11.78 -22.46 4.24
C PRO A 65 10.30 -22.37 3.81
N ASP A 66 9.84 -23.42 3.11
CA ASP A 66 8.41 -23.50 2.77
C ASP A 66 7.56 -23.83 4.01
N LEU A 67 6.81 -22.85 4.46
CA LEU A 67 5.82 -22.95 5.55
C LEU A 67 4.37 -22.85 5.05
N GLY A 68 4.13 -23.07 3.75
CA GLY A 68 2.83 -22.84 3.12
C GLY A 68 2.56 -21.36 2.85
N TYR A 69 1.41 -21.06 2.24
CA TYR A 69 1.00 -19.66 1.99
C TYR A 69 0.48 -19.00 3.26
N ASP A 70 1.03 -17.84 3.61
CA ASP A 70 0.56 -17.03 4.73
C ASP A 70 0.88 -15.55 4.49
N ILE A 71 -0.15 -14.75 4.19
CA ILE A 71 -0.04 -13.32 3.95
C ILE A 71 0.47 -12.54 5.16
N THR A 72 0.31 -13.09 6.36
CA THR A 72 0.78 -12.43 7.59
C THR A 72 2.30 -12.33 7.65
N ARG A 73 3.04 -13.14 6.88
CA ARG A 73 4.50 -13.12 6.83
C ARG A 73 5.11 -11.95 6.04
N VAL A 74 4.34 -11.23 5.24
CA VAL A 74 4.87 -10.16 4.40
C VAL A 74 5.66 -9.10 5.19
N PRO A 75 5.18 -8.53 6.32
CA PRO A 75 5.98 -7.57 7.08
C PRO A 75 7.23 -8.21 7.73
N PHE A 76 7.19 -9.49 8.10
CA PHE A 76 8.37 -10.22 8.58
C PHE A 76 9.42 -10.36 7.48
N ASN A 77 8.99 -10.60 6.25
CA ASN A 77 9.87 -10.68 5.08
C ASN A 77 10.51 -9.33 4.78
N TYR A 78 9.76 -8.22 4.83
CA TYR A 78 10.37 -6.88 4.72
C TYR A 78 11.42 -6.65 5.82
N ASN A 79 11.12 -7.03 7.05
CA ASN A 79 12.05 -6.87 8.17
C ASN A 79 13.27 -7.78 8.03
N ARG A 80 13.13 -8.95 7.42
CA ARG A 80 14.26 -9.82 7.08
C ARG A 80 15.20 -9.17 6.07
N ALA A 81 14.65 -8.51 5.04
CA ALA A 81 15.45 -7.72 4.09
C ALA A 81 16.20 -6.58 4.80
N LEU A 82 15.53 -5.85 5.71
CA LEU A 82 16.16 -4.75 6.47
C LEU A 82 17.27 -5.26 7.40
N ARG A 83 17.10 -6.43 8.04
CA ARG A 83 18.17 -7.06 8.82
C ARG A 83 19.36 -7.46 7.93
N TYR A 84 19.09 -8.09 6.79
CA TYR A 84 20.12 -8.47 5.82
C TYR A 84 20.95 -7.27 5.35
N ILE A 85 20.33 -6.12 5.08
CA ILE A 85 21.03 -4.87 4.72
C ILE A 85 22.04 -4.48 5.80
N ASN A 86 21.60 -4.48 7.07
CA ASN A 86 22.45 -4.10 8.20
C ASN A 86 23.59 -5.13 8.44
N GLU A 87 23.29 -6.42 8.35
CA GLU A 87 24.24 -7.51 8.59
C GLU A 87 25.34 -7.59 7.52
N ASN A 88 25.01 -7.21 6.28
CA ASN A 88 25.94 -7.20 5.15
C ASN A 88 26.53 -5.82 4.86
N ASN A 89 26.27 -4.81 5.70
CA ASN A 89 26.76 -3.44 5.56
C ASN A 89 26.50 -2.86 4.15
N LEU A 90 25.32 -3.12 3.59
CA LEU A 90 24.95 -2.56 2.30
C LEU A 90 24.81 -1.04 2.38
N VAL A 91 25.11 -0.35 1.27
CA VAL A 91 25.17 1.10 1.23
C VAL A 91 23.84 1.74 1.65
N ASP A 92 23.92 2.78 2.47
CA ASP A 92 22.77 3.59 2.86
C ASP A 92 22.24 4.40 1.67
N THR A 93 20.93 4.48 1.57
CA THR A 93 20.24 5.23 0.51
C THR A 93 19.25 6.23 1.07
N ASP A 94 18.88 7.23 0.27
CA ASP A 94 17.90 8.26 0.65
C ASP A 94 16.48 7.69 0.76
N TYR A 95 16.18 6.65 -0.02
CA TYR A 95 14.87 6.02 -0.10
C TYR A 95 14.99 4.50 -0.15
N HIS A 96 13.92 3.83 0.25
CA HIS A 96 13.69 2.44 -0.14
C HIS A 96 12.33 2.28 -0.80
N MET A 97 12.26 1.39 -1.77
CA MET A 97 11.06 1.05 -2.51
C MET A 97 10.53 -0.30 -2.06
N ILE A 98 9.28 -0.36 -1.62
CA ILE A 98 8.56 -1.63 -1.49
C ILE A 98 7.89 -1.92 -2.83
N ALA A 99 8.20 -3.05 -3.42
CA ALA A 99 7.67 -3.47 -4.70
C ALA A 99 6.94 -4.83 -4.59
N SER A 100 6.09 -5.12 -5.57
CA SER A 100 5.39 -6.40 -5.67
C SER A 100 6.02 -7.27 -6.75
N ASP A 101 5.91 -8.58 -6.57
CA ASP A 101 6.45 -9.60 -7.48
C ASP A 101 5.67 -9.73 -8.81
N ASP A 102 4.53 -9.05 -8.93
CA ASP A 102 3.63 -9.06 -10.09
C ASP A 102 3.43 -7.68 -10.72
N CYS A 103 4.30 -6.72 -10.40
CA CYS A 103 4.19 -5.35 -10.91
C CYS A 103 5.27 -5.05 -11.95
N ILE A 104 4.88 -4.33 -13.01
CA ILE A 104 5.78 -3.77 -14.02
C ILE A 104 5.72 -2.25 -13.91
N TYR A 105 6.87 -1.62 -13.71
CA TYR A 105 7.01 -0.18 -13.52
C TYR A 105 7.44 0.50 -14.82
N GLU A 106 6.84 1.67 -15.13
CA GLU A 106 7.34 2.51 -16.22
C GLU A 106 8.82 2.85 -15.99
N LYS A 107 9.59 2.99 -17.07
CA LYS A 107 11.06 3.21 -17.03
C LYS A 107 11.48 4.43 -16.22
N ASP A 108 10.62 5.43 -16.11
CA ASP A 108 10.86 6.67 -15.38
C ASP A 108 10.10 6.74 -14.03
N TYR A 109 9.55 5.61 -13.57
CA TYR A 109 8.77 5.54 -12.33
C TYR A 109 9.57 6.02 -11.13
N ALA A 110 10.76 5.47 -10.92
CA ALA A 110 11.62 5.83 -9.79
C ALA A 110 12.04 7.31 -9.86
N SER A 111 12.43 7.79 -11.03
CA SER A 111 12.85 9.19 -11.21
C SER A 111 11.72 10.19 -10.94
N LYS A 112 10.49 9.88 -11.37
CA LYS A 112 9.30 10.69 -11.09
C LYS A 112 9.02 10.77 -9.59
N VAL A 113 9.06 9.62 -8.89
CA VAL A 113 8.77 9.57 -7.45
C VAL A 113 9.87 10.23 -6.63
N ILE A 114 11.14 9.93 -6.91
CA ILE A 114 12.29 10.50 -6.20
C ILE A 114 12.34 12.02 -6.39
N SER A 115 12.21 12.52 -7.63
CA SER A 115 12.18 13.96 -7.91
C SER A 115 11.07 14.67 -7.14
N TYR A 116 9.88 14.07 -7.05
CA TYR A 116 8.80 14.62 -6.24
C TYR A 116 9.17 14.65 -4.75
N MET A 117 9.74 13.57 -4.21
CA MET A 117 10.13 13.49 -2.81
C MET A 117 11.28 14.45 -2.47
N ASP A 118 12.27 14.61 -3.35
CA ASP A 118 13.38 15.56 -3.17
C ASP A 118 12.87 17.00 -3.00
N ASN A 119 11.81 17.37 -3.74
CA ASN A 119 11.19 18.70 -3.69
C ASN A 119 10.12 18.84 -2.59
N ASN A 120 9.73 17.76 -1.92
CA ASN A 120 8.68 17.75 -0.90
C ASN A 120 9.13 16.97 0.34
N GLN A 121 9.89 17.62 1.20
CA GLN A 121 10.56 16.98 2.35
C GLN A 121 9.58 16.44 3.40
N ASP A 122 8.37 16.97 3.48
CA ASP A 122 7.30 16.50 4.36
C ASP A 122 6.65 15.20 3.85
N LYS A 123 6.85 14.82 2.58
CA LYS A 123 6.33 13.58 2.00
C LYS A 123 7.30 12.44 2.26
N VAL A 124 6.92 11.56 3.19
CA VAL A 124 7.78 10.45 3.63
C VAL A 124 7.39 9.10 3.05
N PHE A 125 6.18 8.99 2.50
CA PHE A 125 5.68 7.85 1.74
C PHE A 125 5.06 8.34 0.44
N VAL A 126 5.57 7.89 -0.69
CA VAL A 126 5.04 8.27 -2.01
C VAL A 126 4.98 7.04 -2.91
N SER A 127 3.91 6.90 -3.66
CA SER A 127 3.84 5.92 -4.74
C SER A 127 3.29 6.56 -6.01
N GLY A 128 3.49 5.91 -7.11
CA GLY A 128 2.68 6.13 -8.30
C GLY A 128 1.29 5.53 -8.16
N ASN A 129 0.54 5.52 -9.25
CA ASN A 129 -0.79 4.96 -9.29
C ASN A 129 -0.87 3.78 -10.25
N TYR A 130 -1.68 2.80 -9.88
CA TYR A 130 -1.99 1.68 -10.74
C TYR A 130 -2.76 2.16 -11.97
N GLU A 131 -2.37 1.71 -13.15
CA GLU A 131 -2.89 2.19 -14.42
C GLU A 131 -4.42 2.11 -14.52
N ARG A 132 -5.02 1.02 -14.00
CA ARG A 132 -6.47 0.75 -14.08
C ARG A 132 -7.27 1.28 -12.91
N SER A 133 -6.66 1.91 -11.90
CA SER A 133 -7.34 2.36 -10.68
C SER A 133 -6.67 3.58 -10.07
N LYS A 134 -7.48 4.53 -9.60
CA LYS A 134 -6.97 5.69 -8.86
C LYS A 134 -7.03 5.44 -7.36
N TYR A 135 -5.87 5.44 -6.73
CA TYR A 135 -5.74 5.37 -5.28
C TYR A 135 -5.39 6.75 -4.72
N ASN A 136 -5.91 7.05 -3.54
CA ASN A 136 -5.59 8.27 -2.79
C ASN A 136 -4.61 8.02 -1.63
N VAL A 137 -4.07 6.80 -1.55
CA VAL A 137 -3.18 6.35 -0.47
C VAL A 137 -2.08 5.50 -1.12
N PRO A 138 -0.79 5.74 -0.81
CA PRO A 138 0.30 4.96 -1.36
C PRO A 138 0.13 3.47 -1.05
N ARG A 139 0.21 2.64 -2.08
CA ARG A 139 0.13 1.18 -1.96
C ARG A 139 1.52 0.58 -1.74
N GLY A 140 1.59 -0.60 -1.13
CA GLY A 140 2.82 -1.36 -0.98
C GLY A 140 3.50 -1.70 -2.31
N SER A 141 2.71 -1.86 -3.38
CA SER A 141 3.23 -2.07 -4.72
C SER A 141 3.80 -0.77 -5.30
N GLY A 142 5.10 -0.54 -5.17
CA GLY A 142 5.79 0.64 -5.72
C GLY A 142 5.88 1.84 -4.78
N ARG A 143 5.73 1.64 -3.46
CA ARG A 143 5.85 2.71 -2.49
C ARG A 143 7.30 3.02 -2.14
N PHE A 144 7.72 4.26 -2.41
CA PHE A 144 8.96 4.81 -1.90
C PHE A 144 8.77 5.35 -0.48
N VAL A 145 9.77 5.12 0.34
CA VAL A 145 9.82 5.50 1.75
C VAL A 145 11.11 6.28 1.99
N ARG A 146 11.02 7.44 2.63
CA ARG A 146 12.21 8.24 3.00
C ARG A 146 12.98 7.54 4.12
N SER A 147 14.21 7.10 3.82
CA SER A 147 15.01 6.28 4.73
C SER A 147 15.32 7.00 6.04
N SER A 148 15.64 8.30 6.02
CA SER A 148 15.90 9.07 7.23
C SER A 148 14.70 9.14 8.19
N TYR A 149 13.49 9.29 7.64
CA TYR A 149 12.24 9.22 8.43
C TYR A 149 12.04 7.82 9.00
N PHE A 150 12.16 6.78 8.15
CA PHE A 150 11.90 5.40 8.55
C PHE A 150 12.87 4.92 9.63
N LYS A 151 14.17 5.17 9.48
CA LYS A 151 15.20 4.85 10.49
C LYS A 151 14.94 5.54 11.83
N ARG A 152 14.49 6.80 11.81
CA ARG A 152 14.21 7.59 13.02
C ARG A 152 12.99 7.10 13.78
N HIS A 153 11.93 6.68 13.09
CA HIS A 153 10.60 6.50 13.69
C HIS A 153 10.13 5.04 13.75
N HIS A 154 10.68 4.16 12.92
CA HIS A 154 10.19 2.78 12.81
C HIS A 154 11.32 1.74 12.96
N LYS A 155 12.43 1.88 12.27
CA LYS A 155 13.51 0.88 12.07
C LYS A 155 13.05 -0.36 11.32
N PHE A 156 11.88 -0.91 11.68
CA PHE A 156 11.25 -2.09 11.10
C PHE A 156 9.77 -1.81 10.81
N TYR A 157 9.20 -2.54 9.87
CA TYR A 157 7.77 -2.54 9.62
C TYR A 157 7.05 -3.19 10.80
N PRO A 158 5.87 -2.70 11.21
CA PRO A 158 5.08 -3.36 12.24
C PRO A 158 4.73 -4.80 11.79
N GLU A 159 5.15 -5.81 12.55
CA GLU A 159 4.81 -7.22 12.30
C GLU A 159 3.38 -7.52 12.76
N ARG A 160 2.42 -6.73 12.26
CA ARG A 160 1.03 -6.71 12.70
C ARG A 160 0.09 -6.45 11.53
N MET A 161 -1.14 -6.93 11.64
CA MET A 161 -2.18 -6.70 10.62
C MET A 161 -2.41 -5.20 10.40
N GLY A 162 -2.50 -4.79 9.15
CA GLY A 162 -2.66 -3.38 8.78
C GLY A 162 -1.38 -2.56 8.75
N TYR A 163 -0.21 -3.20 8.85
CA TYR A 163 1.12 -2.57 8.88
C TYR A 163 1.31 -1.50 7.79
N GLU A 164 0.85 -1.74 6.55
CA GLU A 164 0.96 -0.77 5.46
C GLU A 164 0.16 0.51 5.69
N THR A 165 -0.97 0.40 6.37
CA THR A 165 -1.87 1.52 6.64
C THR A 165 -1.44 2.28 7.89
N VAL A 166 -0.97 1.55 8.89
CA VAL A 166 -0.56 2.11 10.20
C VAL A 166 0.58 3.10 10.04
N ILE A 167 1.63 2.75 9.32
CA ILE A 167 2.79 3.65 9.14
C ILE A 167 2.41 4.98 8.48
N LEU A 168 1.36 5.00 7.65
CA LEU A 168 0.84 6.23 7.06
C LEU A 168 0.12 7.10 8.11
N TYR A 169 -0.71 6.49 8.97
CA TYR A 169 -1.36 7.24 10.04
C TYR A 169 -0.37 7.72 11.10
N GLU A 170 0.63 6.91 11.43
CA GLU A 170 1.69 7.32 12.35
C GLU A 170 2.54 8.46 11.81
N SER A 171 2.79 8.50 10.49
CA SER A 171 3.47 9.64 9.88
C SER A 171 2.66 10.94 9.98
N GLU A 172 1.33 10.86 9.75
CA GLU A 172 0.45 12.01 9.92
C GLU A 172 0.42 12.52 11.36
N MET A 173 0.40 11.62 12.36
CA MET A 173 0.45 12.00 13.78
C MET A 173 1.76 12.71 14.15
N LYS A 174 2.83 12.45 13.41
CA LYS A 174 4.14 13.09 13.57
C LYS A 174 4.32 14.36 12.70
N GLY A 175 3.25 14.81 12.01
CA GLY A 175 3.29 16.01 11.17
C GLY A 175 3.86 15.79 9.75
N TYR A 176 4.09 14.55 9.36
CA TYR A 176 4.49 14.20 7.99
C TYR A 176 3.28 13.82 7.12
N ASN A 177 3.50 13.76 5.83
CA ASN A 177 2.46 13.45 4.85
C ASN A 177 2.90 12.35 3.88
N TYR A 178 1.95 11.93 3.04
CA TYR A 178 2.19 11.03 1.94
C TYR A 178 1.55 11.56 0.65
N ALA A 179 1.92 11.00 -0.50
CA ALA A 179 1.33 11.36 -1.79
C ALA A 179 1.18 10.15 -2.71
N VAL A 180 0.27 10.27 -3.68
CA VAL A 180 0.14 9.37 -4.82
C VAL A 180 0.23 10.19 -6.09
N LEU A 181 1.12 9.80 -7.01
CA LEU A 181 1.41 10.53 -8.23
C LEU A 181 0.67 9.89 -9.41
N ASP A 182 -0.32 10.60 -9.96
CA ASP A 182 -1.11 10.08 -11.08
C ASP A 182 -0.30 9.92 -12.38
N TYR A 183 0.84 10.59 -12.48
CA TYR A 183 1.72 10.55 -13.65
C TYR A 183 2.87 9.53 -13.55
N ALA A 184 3.06 8.89 -12.40
CA ALA A 184 3.97 7.76 -12.23
C ALA A 184 3.15 6.47 -12.24
N LYS A 185 3.32 5.65 -13.28
CA LYS A 185 2.46 4.48 -13.51
C LYS A 185 3.17 3.17 -13.31
N TYR A 186 2.41 2.17 -12.93
CA TYR A 186 2.79 0.76 -12.95
C TYR A 186 1.54 -0.10 -13.22
N THR A 187 1.77 -1.32 -13.68
CA THR A 187 0.71 -2.30 -13.93
C THR A 187 0.84 -3.49 -12.99
N HIS A 188 -0.27 -4.12 -12.65
CA HIS A 188 -0.30 -5.43 -12.02
C HIS A 188 -0.65 -6.50 -13.06
N ASN A 189 0.07 -7.59 -13.09
CA ASN A 189 -0.23 -8.73 -13.95
C ASN A 189 -1.34 -9.61 -13.38
N ARG A 190 -1.47 -9.63 -12.05
CA ARG A 190 -2.53 -10.39 -11.34
C ARG A 190 -3.61 -9.47 -10.82
N ASP A 191 -4.84 -9.96 -10.75
CA ASP A 191 -5.94 -9.22 -10.12
C ASP A 191 -5.67 -9.05 -8.62
N LEU A 192 -5.87 -7.82 -8.14
CA LEU A 192 -5.67 -7.48 -6.73
C LEU A 192 -6.53 -8.36 -5.82
N GLY A 193 -5.89 -8.99 -4.85
CA GLY A 193 -6.57 -9.86 -3.89
C GLY A 193 -6.90 -11.26 -4.41
N SER A 194 -6.41 -11.66 -5.58
CA SER A 194 -6.64 -12.99 -6.16
C SER A 194 -6.25 -14.13 -5.22
N ASN A 195 -5.18 -13.98 -4.44
CA ASN A 195 -4.66 -15.03 -3.57
C ASN A 195 -5.35 -15.12 -2.19
N HIS A 196 -5.93 -14.03 -1.69
CA HIS A 196 -6.48 -13.99 -0.31
C HIS A 196 -7.92 -13.45 -0.21
N GLY A 197 -8.52 -13.01 -1.32
CA GLY A 197 -9.91 -12.57 -1.37
C GLY A 197 -10.26 -11.43 -0.41
N PHE A 198 -9.25 -10.63 0.03
CA PHE A 198 -9.41 -9.55 1.01
C PHE A 198 -9.99 -10.00 2.36
N SER A 199 -9.75 -11.25 2.77
CA SER A 199 -10.29 -11.81 4.01
C SER A 199 -9.86 -11.06 5.27
N GLU A 200 -8.70 -10.37 5.25
CA GLU A 200 -8.22 -9.59 6.39
C GLU A 200 -8.92 -8.22 6.53
N THR A 201 -9.71 -7.77 5.56
CA THR A 201 -10.24 -6.38 5.54
C THR A 201 -11.09 -6.08 6.77
N GLY A 202 -12.00 -6.96 7.15
CA GLY A 202 -12.84 -6.81 8.34
C GLY A 202 -12.03 -6.84 9.65
N PRO A 203 -11.22 -7.88 9.89
CA PRO A 203 -10.31 -7.97 11.03
C PRO A 203 -9.40 -6.75 11.16
N MET A 204 -8.74 -6.33 10.07
CA MET A 204 -7.87 -5.15 10.04
C MET A 204 -8.62 -3.87 10.47
N MET A 205 -9.83 -3.65 9.96
CA MET A 205 -10.65 -2.50 10.36
C MET A 205 -10.98 -2.52 11.86
N LYS A 206 -11.21 -3.72 12.44
CA LYS A 206 -11.45 -3.91 13.88
C LYS A 206 -10.23 -3.56 14.70
N ILE A 207 -9.06 -4.09 14.33
CA ILE A 207 -7.78 -3.89 15.01
C ILE A 207 -7.34 -2.42 14.96
N LEU A 208 -7.52 -1.77 13.80
CA LEU A 208 -7.26 -0.34 13.61
C LEU A 208 -8.31 0.56 14.27
N GLY A 209 -9.37 -0.02 14.84
CA GLY A 209 -10.40 0.71 15.55
C GLY A 209 -11.22 1.64 14.66
N TYR A 210 -11.53 1.24 13.45
CA TYR A 210 -12.37 2.02 12.52
C TYR A 210 -13.69 2.43 13.16
N HIS A 211 -14.16 3.63 12.81
CA HIS A 211 -15.45 4.11 13.27
C HIS A 211 -16.58 3.25 12.65
N PRO A 212 -17.57 2.77 13.43
CA PRO A 212 -18.64 1.90 12.93
C PRO A 212 -19.40 2.48 11.74
N LEU A 213 -19.74 3.76 11.75
CA LEU A 213 -20.40 4.44 10.63
C LEU A 213 -19.54 4.42 9.36
N PHE A 214 -18.21 4.54 9.49
CA PHE A 214 -17.31 4.47 8.36
C PHE A 214 -17.22 3.04 7.80
N ALA A 215 -17.18 2.04 8.68
CA ALA A 215 -17.19 0.63 8.30
C ALA A 215 -18.48 0.25 7.57
N PHE A 216 -19.64 0.70 8.09
CA PHE A 216 -20.94 0.48 7.46
C PHE A 216 -21.06 1.17 6.09
N ASN A 217 -20.62 2.44 5.99
CA ASN A 217 -20.60 3.14 4.70
C ASN A 217 -19.71 2.41 3.67
N ARG A 218 -18.54 1.90 4.09
CA ARG A 218 -17.68 1.10 3.22
C ARG A 218 -18.36 -0.19 2.76
N PHE A 219 -19.08 -0.86 3.68
CA PHE A 219 -19.92 -2.02 3.34
C PHE A 219 -20.93 -1.67 2.27
N LEU A 220 -21.71 -0.60 2.42
CA LEU A 220 -22.71 -0.18 1.43
C LEU A 220 -22.09 0.07 0.07
N VAL A 221 -20.97 0.81 0.00
CA VAL A 221 -20.26 1.09 -1.25
C VAL A 221 -19.82 -0.21 -1.93
N TYR A 222 -19.20 -1.13 -1.21
CA TYR A 222 -18.71 -2.39 -1.77
C TYR A 222 -19.84 -3.35 -2.14
N PHE A 223 -20.91 -3.36 -1.37
CA PHE A 223 -22.09 -4.21 -1.66
C PHE A 223 -22.84 -3.74 -2.91
N ILE A 224 -23.02 -2.42 -3.08
CA ILE A 224 -23.71 -1.84 -4.24
C ILE A 224 -22.83 -1.97 -5.49
N SER A 225 -21.57 -1.56 -5.41
CA SER A 225 -20.65 -1.58 -6.56
C SER A 225 -20.16 -2.98 -6.95
N GLY A 226 -20.17 -3.92 -6.01
CA GLY A 226 -19.55 -5.23 -6.16
C GLY A 226 -18.02 -5.19 -6.22
N LYS A 227 -17.39 -4.03 -6.02
CA LYS A 227 -15.93 -3.83 -6.13
C LYS A 227 -15.35 -3.25 -4.84
N PRO A 228 -14.10 -3.59 -4.49
CA PRO A 228 -13.18 -4.55 -5.13
C PRO A 228 -13.40 -6.00 -4.68
N ILE A 229 -14.16 -6.26 -3.58
CA ILE A 229 -14.21 -7.56 -2.88
C ILE A 229 -15.47 -8.38 -3.17
N GLY A 230 -16.31 -7.93 -4.08
CA GLY A 230 -17.60 -8.57 -4.36
C GLY A 230 -18.65 -8.36 -3.26
N ARG A 231 -19.91 -8.65 -3.54
CA ARG A 231 -21.01 -8.51 -2.55
C ARG A 231 -20.85 -9.46 -1.36
N LYS A 232 -20.46 -10.72 -1.61
CA LYS A 232 -20.19 -11.70 -0.56
C LYS A 232 -19.03 -11.27 0.34
N GLY A 233 -17.97 -10.75 -0.27
CA GLY A 233 -16.81 -10.18 0.45
C GLY A 233 -17.19 -8.97 1.31
N ALA A 234 -18.08 -8.10 0.83
CA ALA A 234 -18.59 -6.96 1.60
C ALA A 234 -19.35 -7.41 2.86
N ILE A 235 -20.23 -8.43 2.72
CA ILE A 235 -20.95 -9.02 3.87
C ILE A 235 -19.97 -9.60 4.87
N ARG A 236 -19.02 -10.42 4.43
CA ARG A 236 -17.98 -11.02 5.27
C ARG A 236 -17.14 -9.94 5.98
N MET A 237 -16.72 -8.91 5.26
CA MET A 237 -15.96 -7.78 5.83
C MET A 237 -16.73 -7.13 7.00
N LEU A 238 -18.04 -6.86 6.84
CA LEU A 238 -18.83 -6.26 7.91
C LEU A 238 -19.02 -7.22 9.09
N TYR A 239 -19.29 -8.50 8.81
CA TYR A 239 -19.41 -9.54 9.83
C TYR A 239 -18.11 -9.65 10.66
N ASP A 240 -16.96 -9.77 10.00
CA ASP A 240 -15.67 -9.86 10.67
C ASP A 240 -15.35 -8.57 11.43
N PHE A 241 -15.67 -7.39 10.89
CA PHE A 241 -15.52 -6.13 11.62
C PHE A 241 -16.29 -6.11 12.94
N VAL A 242 -17.49 -6.68 12.98
CA VAL A 242 -18.33 -6.70 14.20
C VAL A 242 -17.89 -7.80 15.16
N PHE A 243 -17.69 -9.02 14.68
CA PHE A 243 -17.56 -10.22 15.51
C PHE A 243 -16.13 -10.71 15.70
N TYR A 244 -15.16 -10.22 14.92
CA TYR A 244 -13.77 -10.61 15.09
C TYR A 244 -13.24 -10.27 16.50
N LYS A 245 -12.56 -11.23 17.10
CA LYS A 245 -11.94 -11.08 18.43
C LYS A 245 -10.41 -11.03 18.29
N PRO A 246 -9.78 -9.86 18.36
CA PRO A 246 -8.32 -9.74 18.29
C PRO A 246 -7.64 -10.43 19.45
N HIS A 247 -6.47 -11.04 19.22
CA HIS A 247 -5.62 -11.61 20.25
C HIS A 247 -4.66 -10.57 20.83
N ARG A 248 -4.15 -10.78 22.06
CA ARG A 248 -3.31 -9.75 22.72
C ARG A 248 -1.85 -9.78 22.32
N ASN A 249 -1.30 -10.94 21.96
CA ASN A 249 0.14 -11.16 21.77
C ASN A 249 0.48 -11.75 20.40
N THR A 250 -0.30 -11.47 19.38
CA THR A 250 -0.15 -12.03 18.03
C THR A 250 -0.21 -10.96 16.98
N PHE A 251 -0.07 -11.35 15.73
CA PHE A 251 -0.17 -10.48 14.54
C PHE A 251 -1.42 -9.60 14.51
N ASP A 252 -2.52 -10.03 15.12
CA ASP A 252 -3.81 -9.34 15.18
C ASP A 252 -4.06 -8.52 16.46
N MET A 253 -3.02 -8.19 17.21
CA MET A 253 -3.13 -7.35 18.41
C MET A 253 -3.65 -5.94 18.07
N VAL A 254 -4.59 -5.44 18.89
CA VAL A 254 -5.19 -4.10 18.74
C VAL A 254 -4.15 -3.00 18.91
N TYR A 255 -4.16 -1.99 18.03
CA TYR A 255 -3.28 -0.84 18.12
C TYR A 255 -3.61 0.09 19.29
N SER A 256 -2.70 1.01 19.60
CA SER A 256 -2.85 1.96 20.70
C SER A 256 -4.15 2.77 20.59
N LYS A 257 -4.68 3.21 21.74
CA LYS A 257 -5.88 4.04 21.79
C LYS A 257 -5.68 5.33 20.99
N GLU A 258 -4.52 5.95 21.14
CA GLU A 258 -4.17 7.20 20.48
C GLU A 258 -4.24 7.09 18.94
N LEU A 259 -3.64 6.05 18.35
CA LEU A 259 -3.70 5.79 16.91
C LEU A 259 -5.14 5.54 16.45
N ARG A 260 -5.90 4.73 17.19
CA ARG A 260 -7.30 4.44 16.86
C ARG A 260 -8.20 5.69 16.92
N ASP A 261 -7.97 6.56 17.88
CA ASP A 261 -8.69 7.82 18.00
C ASP A 261 -8.34 8.79 16.87
N HIS A 262 -7.06 8.84 16.46
CA HIS A 262 -6.63 9.60 15.27
C HIS A 262 -7.35 9.10 14.01
N ILE A 263 -7.37 7.78 13.78
CA ILE A 263 -8.06 7.17 12.63
C ILE A 263 -9.54 7.53 12.62
N ARG A 264 -10.23 7.41 13.78
CA ARG A 264 -11.66 7.75 13.91
C ARG A 264 -11.95 9.21 13.61
N LYS A 265 -11.14 10.13 14.16
CA LYS A 265 -11.27 11.57 13.89
C LYS A 265 -11.17 11.87 12.40
N LYS A 266 -10.19 11.27 11.72
CA LYS A 266 -9.98 11.42 10.27
C LYS A 266 -11.16 10.86 9.47
N GLN A 267 -11.67 9.70 9.83
CA GLN A 267 -12.83 9.07 9.19
C GLN A 267 -14.09 9.92 9.35
N LEU A 268 -14.36 10.43 10.54
CA LEU A 268 -15.50 11.32 10.79
C LEU A 268 -15.39 12.63 10.01
N LYS A 269 -14.20 13.25 9.95
CA LYS A 269 -13.96 14.43 9.11
C LYS A 269 -14.28 14.15 7.65
N ARG A 270 -13.90 12.98 7.15
CA ARG A 270 -14.16 12.54 5.76
C ARG A 270 -15.66 12.37 5.49
N LEU A 271 -16.40 11.76 6.42
CA LEU A 271 -17.86 11.60 6.31
C LEU A 271 -18.57 12.97 6.31
N ARG A 272 -18.19 13.89 7.19
CA ARG A 272 -18.73 15.26 7.23
C ARG A 272 -18.49 16.01 5.93
N ASN A 273 -17.30 15.89 5.35
CA ASN A 273 -16.98 16.53 4.06
C ASN A 273 -17.87 16.02 2.93
N VAL A 274 -18.16 14.71 2.89
CA VAL A 274 -19.08 14.11 1.90
C VAL A 274 -20.51 14.64 2.12
N GLN A 275 -21.00 14.67 3.36
CA GLN A 275 -22.33 15.20 3.68
C GLN A 275 -22.47 16.67 3.26
N ASN A 276 -21.45 17.50 3.52
CA ASN A 276 -21.47 18.90 3.13
C ASN A 276 -21.50 19.09 1.61
N LYS A 277 -20.73 18.27 0.87
CA LYS A 277 -20.79 18.28 -0.60
C LYS A 277 -22.17 17.92 -1.13
N ILE A 278 -22.80 16.89 -0.57
CA ILE A 278 -24.18 16.49 -0.95
C ILE A 278 -25.16 17.62 -0.64
N ARG A 279 -25.10 18.22 0.53
CA ARG A 279 -25.97 19.35 0.90
C ARG A 279 -25.83 20.52 -0.06
N THR A 280 -24.58 20.88 -0.42
CA THR A 280 -24.32 21.96 -1.38
C THR A 280 -24.85 21.65 -2.78
N LEU A 281 -24.78 20.40 -3.23
CA LEU A 281 -25.35 19.99 -4.51
C LEU A 281 -26.89 20.03 -4.49
N VAL A 282 -27.50 19.55 -3.43
CA VAL A 282 -28.98 19.60 -3.26
C VAL A 282 -29.46 21.03 -3.20
N SER A 283 -28.82 21.92 -2.43
CA SER A 283 -29.20 23.34 -2.33
C SER A 283 -29.02 24.12 -3.64
N ARG A 284 -28.04 23.74 -4.49
CA ARG A 284 -27.87 24.33 -5.83
C ARG A 284 -28.98 23.91 -6.79
N ASN A 285 -29.49 22.69 -6.66
CA ASN A 285 -30.59 22.20 -7.50
C ASN A 285 -31.97 22.64 -7.01
N SER A 286 -32.08 23.23 -5.83
CA SER A 286 -33.32 23.76 -5.24
C SER A 286 -33.51 25.26 -5.42
N LEU A 287 -32.71 25.94 -6.24
CA LEU A 287 -33.00 27.33 -6.63
C LEU A 287 -34.21 27.36 -7.55
N PRO A 288 -35.24 28.16 -7.23
CA PRO A 288 -36.46 28.23 -8.03
C PRO A 288 -36.14 28.75 -9.44
N TYR A 289 -36.78 28.13 -10.39
CA TYR A 289 -36.86 28.61 -11.79
C TYR A 289 -37.22 30.10 -11.78
N ARG A 290 -36.33 30.99 -12.21
CA ARG A 290 -36.68 32.38 -12.48
C ARG A 290 -37.58 32.32 -13.69
N GLU A 291 -38.88 32.56 -13.49
CA GLU A 291 -39.80 32.92 -14.55
C GLU A 291 -39.25 34.17 -15.28
N THR A 292 -38.80 33.97 -16.48
CA THR A 292 -38.57 35.05 -17.44
C THR A 292 -39.95 35.57 -17.87
N THR A 293 -40.41 36.59 -17.18
CA THR A 293 -41.55 37.39 -17.65
C THR A 293 -41.18 37.98 -18.99
N LEU A 294 -41.73 37.45 -20.08
CA LEU A 294 -41.78 38.09 -21.37
C LEU A 294 -42.61 39.36 -21.19
N MET A 295 -41.96 40.53 -21.22
CA MET A 295 -42.64 41.78 -21.50
C MET A 295 -42.74 41.89 -23.01
N GLU A 296 -43.94 41.68 -23.51
CA GLU A 296 -44.37 42.22 -24.80
C GLU A 296 -44.27 43.77 -24.79
N LYS A 297 -43.55 44.31 -25.76
CA LYS A 297 -43.92 45.52 -26.49
C LYS A 297 -43.16 45.56 -27.82
#